data_f34dc1a7c343507939a13b1406dd7cab
#
_entry.id   f34dc1a7c343507939a13b1406dd7cab
#
_cell.length_a   1.000
_cell.length_b   1.000
_cell.length_c   1.000
_cell.angle_alpha   90.00
_cell.angle_beta   90.00
_cell.angle_gamma   90.00
#
_symmetry.space_group_name_H-M   'P 1'
#
loop_
_entity.id
_entity.type
_entity.pdbx_description
1 polymer ?
#
loop_
_entity_poly.entity_id
_entity_poly.type
_entity_poly.pdbx_seq_one_letter_code
_entity_poly.pdbx_strand_id
1 'polypeptide(L)'
;TRRSSDLMGFEESYGYLFKPFARDKDAMQGALMFAEVASYYASKGMTVFDGLQEIWQKYGVAYEITKAIEMPGIGGQKKMAELMSKLRKEHLTEINGAKVVKIQDFETQETIEGNKKTPLTGFPKSNVLKYFLDDETWVALRPSGTEPVIKAYVGVNKKDIETAEKAAEEYQDALANL
;
A
#
# COMPACT_ATOMS: atom_id res chain seq x y z
N THR A 1 6.24 9.32 15.78
CA THR A 1 5.46 9.77 16.97
C THR A 1 4.01 9.93 16.56
N ARG A 2 3.12 9.12 17.14
CA ARG A 2 1.68 9.19 16.91
C ARG A 2 1.16 10.55 17.42
N ARG A 3 0.38 11.25 16.60
CA ARG A 3 -0.28 12.49 17.03
C ARG A 3 -1.36 12.15 18.06
N SER A 4 -1.65 13.03 19.01
CA SER A 4 -2.69 12.85 20.04
C SER A 4 -4.10 12.68 19.45
N SER A 5 -4.29 13.03 18.17
CA SER A 5 -5.55 12.88 17.42
C SER A 5 -5.68 11.51 16.72
N ASP A 6 -4.64 10.68 16.71
CA ASP A 6 -4.70 9.40 16.01
C ASP A 6 -5.52 8.41 16.83
N LEU A 7 -6.59 7.89 16.23
CA LEU A 7 -7.48 6.92 16.87
C LEU A 7 -6.87 5.54 16.90
N MET A 8 -6.21 5.13 15.82
CA MET A 8 -5.51 3.85 15.70
C MET A 8 -4.40 3.93 14.65
N GLY A 9 -3.47 2.99 14.71
CA GLY A 9 -2.50 2.68 13.67
C GLY A 9 -2.59 1.22 13.29
N PHE A 10 -2.32 0.89 12.03
CA PHE A 10 -2.26 -0.49 11.57
C PHE A 10 -1.27 -0.63 10.41
N GLU A 11 -0.88 -1.88 10.14
CA GLU A 11 -0.03 -2.28 9.01
C GLU A 11 -0.72 -3.38 8.20
N GLU A 12 -0.38 -3.51 6.92
CA GLU A 12 -0.86 -4.58 6.06
C GLU A 12 -0.48 -5.99 6.58
N SER A 13 0.59 -6.07 7.37
CA SER A 13 1.11 -7.31 7.97
C SER A 13 0.47 -7.65 9.33
N TYR A 14 -0.82 -7.33 9.49
CA TYR A 14 -1.64 -7.67 10.67
C TYR A 14 -1.18 -7.03 11.99
N GLY A 15 -0.48 -5.90 11.93
CA GLY A 15 -0.08 -5.15 13.12
C GLY A 15 -1.10 -4.06 13.45
N TYR A 16 -1.56 -3.99 14.70
CA TYR A 16 -2.53 -3.02 15.17
C TYR A 16 -2.05 -2.31 16.43
N LEU A 17 -2.39 -1.03 16.56
CA LEU A 17 -2.10 -0.23 17.74
C LEU A 17 -3.23 0.78 17.97
N PHE A 18 -3.96 0.67 19.09
CA PHE A 18 -5.07 1.55 19.44
C PHE A 18 -4.71 2.56 20.52
N LYS A 19 -3.84 2.21 21.46
CA LYS A 19 -3.47 3.06 22.59
C LYS A 19 -1.96 3.26 22.69
N PRO A 20 -1.49 4.43 23.13
CA PRO A 20 -0.07 4.79 23.10
C PRO A 20 0.78 4.17 24.23
N PHE A 21 0.22 3.35 25.11
CA PHE A 21 1.00 2.68 26.15
C PHE A 21 1.94 1.60 25.59
N ALA A 22 1.57 0.97 24.48
CA ALA A 22 2.49 0.21 23.65
C ALA A 22 3.07 1.15 22.58
N ARG A 23 4.34 0.94 22.18
CA ARG A 23 5.04 1.79 21.19
C ARG A 23 5.18 1.14 19.83
N ASP A 24 4.78 -0.11 19.74
CA ASP A 24 4.75 -0.93 18.53
C ASP A 24 3.44 -1.72 18.52
N LYS A 25 3.26 -2.54 17.51
CA LYS A 25 2.10 -3.42 17.31
C LYS A 25 1.78 -4.19 18.59
N ASP A 26 0.50 -4.26 18.93
CA ASP A 26 0.01 -4.94 20.12
C ASP A 26 -1.19 -5.82 19.76
N ALA A 27 -0.95 -7.12 19.66
CA ALA A 27 -1.97 -8.10 19.32
C ALA A 27 -3.08 -8.20 20.39
N MET A 28 -2.81 -7.91 21.66
CA MET A 28 -3.81 -7.94 22.72
C MET A 28 -4.81 -6.81 22.53
N GLN A 29 -4.34 -5.59 22.23
CA GLN A 29 -5.23 -4.49 21.87
C GLN A 29 -6.04 -4.81 20.61
N GLY A 30 -5.40 -5.39 19.60
CA GLY A 30 -6.06 -5.82 18.35
C GLY A 30 -7.18 -6.82 18.62
N ALA A 31 -6.93 -7.85 19.40
CA ALA A 31 -7.90 -8.88 19.73
C ALA A 31 -9.10 -8.31 20.52
N LEU A 32 -8.84 -7.47 21.50
CA LEU A 32 -9.90 -6.80 22.28
C LEU A 32 -10.80 -5.94 21.39
N MET A 33 -10.20 -5.10 20.56
CA MET A 33 -10.97 -4.23 19.67
C MET A 33 -11.76 -5.03 18.62
N PHE A 34 -11.19 -6.10 18.11
CA PHE A 34 -11.91 -6.98 17.20
C PHE A 34 -13.12 -7.65 17.88
N ALA A 35 -12.97 -8.09 19.13
CA ALA A 35 -14.08 -8.66 19.91
C ALA A 35 -15.19 -7.62 20.15
N GLU A 36 -14.85 -6.36 20.41
CA GLU A 36 -15.83 -5.27 20.55
C GLU A 36 -16.58 -5.01 19.23
N VAL A 37 -15.86 -4.95 18.10
CA VAL A 37 -16.46 -4.79 16.77
C VAL A 37 -17.38 -5.97 16.43
N ALA A 38 -16.95 -7.21 16.71
CA ALA A 38 -17.77 -8.39 16.49
C ALA A 38 -19.03 -8.37 17.35
N SER A 39 -18.93 -7.98 18.62
CA SER A 39 -20.07 -7.84 19.53
C SER A 39 -21.05 -6.76 19.08
N TYR A 40 -20.54 -5.64 18.61
CA TYR A 40 -21.36 -4.56 18.06
C TYR A 40 -22.20 -5.02 16.86
N TYR A 41 -21.58 -5.70 15.89
CA TYR A 41 -22.34 -6.21 14.74
C TYR A 41 -23.27 -7.36 15.13
N ALA A 42 -22.85 -8.27 16.01
CA ALA A 42 -23.71 -9.34 16.54
C ALA A 42 -24.96 -8.78 17.22
N SER A 43 -24.85 -7.66 17.97
CA SER A 43 -26.02 -7.02 18.60
C SER A 43 -27.05 -6.49 17.61
N LYS A 44 -26.65 -6.33 16.34
CA LYS A 44 -27.52 -5.94 15.22
C LYS A 44 -27.98 -7.14 14.37
N GLY A 45 -27.65 -8.37 14.76
CA GLY A 45 -27.91 -9.57 13.96
C GLY A 45 -27.01 -9.71 12.73
N MET A 46 -25.85 -9.06 12.73
CA MET A 46 -24.90 -8.99 11.60
C MET A 46 -23.57 -9.65 11.98
N THR A 47 -22.85 -10.11 10.97
CA THR A 47 -21.44 -10.49 11.09
C THR A 47 -20.53 -9.28 10.88
N VAL A 48 -19.24 -9.39 11.22
CA VAL A 48 -18.22 -8.37 10.88
C VAL A 48 -18.11 -8.19 9.37
N PHE A 49 -18.30 -9.28 8.60
CA PHE A 49 -18.27 -9.22 7.15
C PHE A 49 -19.45 -8.42 6.58
N ASP A 50 -20.66 -8.58 7.16
CA ASP A 50 -21.81 -7.76 6.76
C ASP A 50 -21.54 -6.28 7.00
N GLY A 51 -20.87 -5.93 8.12
CA GLY A 51 -20.45 -4.57 8.40
C GLY A 51 -19.39 -4.04 7.41
N LEU A 52 -18.48 -4.89 6.95
CA LEU A 52 -17.54 -4.54 5.90
C LEU A 52 -18.26 -4.28 4.58
N GLN A 53 -19.26 -5.10 4.22
CA GLN A 53 -20.07 -4.89 3.02
C GLN A 53 -20.83 -3.56 3.06
N GLU A 54 -21.38 -3.14 4.21
CA GLU A 54 -21.99 -1.82 4.38
C GLU A 54 -20.99 -0.68 4.07
N ILE A 55 -19.74 -0.81 4.53
CA ILE A 55 -18.67 0.16 4.25
C ILE A 55 -18.37 0.19 2.76
N TRP A 56 -18.23 -0.96 2.11
CA TRP A 56 -17.99 -1.05 0.67
C TRP A 56 -19.14 -0.48 -0.17
N GLN A 57 -20.38 -0.74 0.21
CA GLN A 57 -21.56 -0.16 -0.48
C GLN A 57 -21.56 1.36 -0.37
N LYS A 58 -21.11 1.91 0.74
CA LYS A 58 -21.14 3.36 0.99
C LYS A 58 -19.96 4.11 0.36
N TYR A 59 -18.78 3.52 0.35
CA TYR A 59 -17.53 4.20 0.01
C TYR A 59 -16.79 3.61 -1.20
N GLY A 60 -17.26 2.51 -1.75
CA GLY A 60 -16.52 1.70 -2.72
C GLY A 60 -15.58 0.70 -2.03
N VAL A 61 -15.07 -0.23 -2.81
CA VAL A 61 -14.12 -1.26 -2.35
C VAL A 61 -12.70 -0.74 -2.55
N ALA A 62 -12.07 -0.31 -1.46
CA ALA A 62 -10.63 -0.10 -1.41
C ALA A 62 -9.97 -1.47 -1.16
N TYR A 63 -9.26 -1.99 -2.16
CA TYR A 63 -8.62 -3.30 -2.10
C TYR A 63 -7.12 -3.16 -2.31
N GLU A 64 -6.35 -3.79 -1.43
CA GLU A 64 -4.90 -3.71 -1.45
C GLU A 64 -4.28 -5.11 -1.45
N ILE A 65 -3.30 -5.32 -2.34
CA ILE A 65 -2.51 -6.55 -2.38
C ILE A 65 -1.02 -6.25 -2.46
N THR A 66 -0.22 -7.22 -2.02
CA THR A 66 1.24 -7.13 -2.06
C THR A 66 1.80 -8.36 -2.77
N LYS A 67 2.75 -8.14 -3.68
CA LYS A 67 3.52 -9.20 -4.35
C LYS A 67 5.01 -8.97 -4.17
N ALA A 68 5.75 -10.05 -3.94
CA ALA A 68 7.20 -10.04 -3.96
C ALA A 68 7.68 -10.25 -5.40
N ILE A 69 8.48 -9.34 -5.92
CA ILE A 69 9.20 -9.49 -7.19
C ILE A 69 10.57 -10.01 -6.82
N GLU A 70 10.79 -11.30 -7.00
CA GLU A 70 12.02 -11.98 -6.63
C GLU A 70 13.11 -11.76 -7.69
N MET A 71 14.32 -11.52 -7.25
CA MET A 71 15.51 -11.40 -8.09
C MET A 71 16.57 -12.44 -7.68
N PRO A 72 16.33 -13.73 -7.98
CA PRO A 72 17.16 -14.81 -7.46
C PRO A 72 18.60 -14.77 -8.00
N GLY A 73 19.50 -15.37 -7.21
CA GLY A 73 20.91 -15.55 -7.58
C GLY A 73 21.86 -14.50 -6.99
N ILE A 74 23.17 -14.74 -7.16
CA ILE A 74 24.27 -13.96 -6.55
C ILE A 74 24.22 -12.47 -6.94
N GLY A 75 23.61 -12.11 -8.08
CA GLY A 75 23.48 -10.73 -8.56
C GLY A 75 22.14 -10.07 -8.20
N GLY A 76 21.25 -10.72 -7.44
CA GLY A 76 19.88 -10.23 -7.19
C GLY A 76 19.82 -8.86 -6.54
N GLN A 77 20.63 -8.62 -5.51
CA GLN A 77 20.73 -7.31 -4.85
C GLN A 77 21.16 -6.19 -5.82
N LYS A 78 22.12 -6.49 -6.69
CA LYS A 78 22.58 -5.53 -7.71
C LYS A 78 21.49 -5.23 -8.72
N LYS A 79 20.81 -6.25 -9.24
CA LYS A 79 19.69 -6.08 -10.19
C LYS A 79 18.56 -5.25 -9.57
N MET A 80 18.21 -5.51 -8.32
CA MET A 80 17.23 -4.74 -7.57
C MET A 80 17.60 -3.26 -7.47
N ALA A 81 18.85 -2.95 -7.12
CA ALA A 81 19.35 -1.59 -7.03
C ALA A 81 19.37 -0.89 -8.41
N GLU A 82 19.76 -1.61 -9.45
CA GLU A 82 19.77 -1.12 -10.84
C GLU A 82 18.34 -0.80 -11.32
N LEU A 83 17.36 -1.68 -11.05
CA LEU A 83 15.95 -1.45 -11.40
C LEU A 83 15.41 -0.21 -10.68
N MET A 84 15.60 -0.08 -9.36
CA MET A 84 15.14 1.09 -8.61
C MET A 84 15.83 2.38 -9.10
N SER A 85 17.12 2.33 -9.45
CA SER A 85 17.84 3.46 -10.04
C SER A 85 17.29 3.84 -11.41
N LYS A 86 16.97 2.86 -12.26
CA LYS A 86 16.35 3.08 -13.57
C LYS A 86 14.99 3.76 -13.42
N LEU A 87 14.11 3.21 -12.57
CA LEU A 87 12.78 3.75 -12.33
C LEU A 87 12.78 5.19 -11.78
N ARG A 88 13.82 5.57 -11.02
CA ARG A 88 14.01 6.96 -10.57
C ARG A 88 14.46 7.91 -11.67
N LYS A 89 15.22 7.41 -12.64
CA LYS A 89 15.72 8.25 -13.73
C LYS A 89 14.70 8.40 -14.87
N GLU A 90 14.04 7.31 -15.21
CA GLU A 90 13.21 7.18 -16.40
C GLU A 90 11.72 7.13 -16.07
N HIS A 91 11.29 7.37 -14.91
CA HIS A 91 9.91 7.30 -14.39
C HIS A 91 8.91 6.60 -15.32
N LEU A 92 8.13 5.68 -14.79
CA LEU A 92 7.02 5.08 -15.54
C LEU A 92 6.00 6.17 -15.86
N THR A 93 5.53 6.20 -17.10
CA THR A 93 4.47 7.10 -17.58
C THR A 93 3.11 6.43 -17.61
N GLU A 94 3.11 5.09 -17.61
CA GLU A 94 1.93 4.25 -17.69
C GLU A 94 2.19 2.92 -16.97
N ILE A 95 1.17 2.35 -16.32
CA ILE A 95 1.19 1.02 -15.73
C ILE A 95 -0.16 0.36 -16.06
N ASN A 96 -0.12 -0.82 -16.70
CA ASN A 96 -1.33 -1.57 -17.10
C ASN A 96 -2.37 -0.72 -17.86
N GLY A 97 -1.93 0.15 -18.78
CA GLY A 97 -2.79 1.01 -19.59
C GLY A 97 -3.29 2.28 -18.88
N ALA A 98 -3.09 2.43 -17.58
CA ALA A 98 -3.43 3.65 -16.85
C ALA A 98 -2.23 4.61 -16.76
N LYS A 99 -2.47 5.91 -16.95
CA LYS A 99 -1.42 6.93 -16.95
C LYS A 99 -0.97 7.29 -15.55
N VAL A 100 0.34 7.43 -15.36
CA VAL A 100 0.90 7.97 -14.13
C VAL A 100 0.65 9.47 -14.07
N VAL A 101 -0.10 9.92 -13.06
CA VAL A 101 -0.43 11.35 -12.86
C VAL A 101 0.41 11.99 -11.76
N LYS A 102 0.92 11.19 -10.80
CA LYS A 102 1.77 11.67 -9.72
C LYS A 102 2.74 10.59 -9.27
N ILE A 103 3.96 10.99 -8.92
CA ILE A 103 5.00 10.14 -8.35
C ILE A 103 5.45 10.75 -7.03
N GLN A 104 5.62 9.92 -6.02
CA GLN A 104 6.28 10.27 -4.77
C GLN A 104 7.53 9.42 -4.62
N ASP A 105 8.69 10.06 -4.64
CA ASP A 105 9.97 9.43 -4.34
C ASP A 105 10.40 9.76 -2.91
N PHE A 106 10.31 8.78 -2.05
CA PHE A 106 10.66 8.91 -0.63
C PHE A 106 12.18 8.92 -0.40
N GLU A 107 12.98 8.49 -1.37
CA GLU A 107 14.45 8.56 -1.30
C GLU A 107 14.94 9.98 -1.60
N THR A 108 14.43 10.62 -2.63
CA THR A 108 14.78 11.99 -2.99
C THR A 108 13.94 13.04 -2.27
N GLN A 109 12.88 12.62 -1.57
CA GLN A 109 11.92 13.49 -0.88
C GLN A 109 11.22 14.47 -1.84
N GLU A 110 10.84 13.96 -3.02
CA GLU A 110 10.17 14.74 -4.07
C GLU A 110 8.80 14.16 -4.43
N THR A 111 7.86 15.04 -4.71
CA THR A 111 6.60 14.72 -5.42
C THR A 111 6.68 15.31 -6.81
N ILE A 112 6.36 14.51 -7.84
CA ILE A 112 6.44 14.86 -9.26
C ILE A 112 5.06 14.75 -9.88
N GLU A 113 4.56 15.83 -10.48
CA GLU A 113 3.29 15.91 -11.20
C GLU A 113 3.55 16.56 -12.57
N GLY A 114 3.58 15.75 -13.61
CA GLY A 114 4.05 16.19 -14.93
C GLY A 114 5.48 16.72 -14.85
N ASN A 115 5.69 17.99 -15.21
CA ASN A 115 7.00 18.66 -15.14
C ASN A 115 7.25 19.38 -13.81
N LYS A 116 6.29 19.37 -12.89
CA LYS A 116 6.39 20.07 -11.60
C LYS A 116 6.96 19.16 -10.53
N LYS A 117 8.00 19.63 -9.83
CA LYS A 117 8.56 18.97 -8.66
C LYS A 117 8.30 19.81 -7.41
N THR A 118 7.86 19.17 -6.35
CA THR A 118 7.62 19.79 -5.04
C THR A 118 8.21 18.92 -3.93
N PRO A 119 8.64 19.50 -2.80
CA PRO A 119 9.14 18.71 -1.68
C PRO A 119 8.07 17.75 -1.12
N LEU A 120 8.43 16.50 -0.88
CA LEU A 120 7.64 15.54 -0.13
C LEU A 120 7.93 15.70 1.35
N THR A 121 7.03 16.34 2.09
CA THR A 121 7.20 16.65 3.52
C THR A 121 6.34 15.75 4.41
N GLY A 122 6.77 15.57 5.67
CA GLY A 122 6.01 14.81 6.67
C GLY A 122 6.28 13.31 6.68
N PHE A 123 7.15 12.82 5.80
CA PHE A 123 7.56 11.41 5.73
C PHE A 123 9.06 11.24 5.94
N PRO A 124 9.49 10.17 6.62
CA PRO A 124 10.92 9.85 6.73
C PRO A 124 11.48 9.45 5.36
N LYS A 125 12.76 9.74 5.16
CA LYS A 125 13.49 9.27 3.98
C LYS A 125 13.52 7.74 3.96
N SER A 126 13.15 7.15 2.82
CA SER A 126 13.13 5.69 2.64
C SER A 126 13.22 5.32 1.15
N ASN A 127 13.77 4.14 0.86
CA ASN A 127 13.87 3.66 -0.53
C ASN A 127 12.51 3.14 -1.03
N VAL A 128 11.59 4.06 -1.33
CA VAL A 128 10.25 3.77 -1.85
C VAL A 128 9.93 4.70 -3.00
N LEU A 129 9.33 4.15 -4.06
CA LEU A 129 8.69 4.89 -5.13
C LEU A 129 7.19 4.58 -5.10
N LYS A 130 6.35 5.62 -5.07
CA LYS A 130 4.89 5.47 -5.15
C LYS A 130 4.35 6.23 -6.36
N TYR A 131 3.61 5.52 -7.19
CA TYR A 131 2.94 6.01 -8.40
C TYR A 131 1.44 6.11 -8.14
N PHE A 132 0.81 7.19 -8.60
CA PHE A 132 -0.63 7.37 -8.61
C PHE A 132 -1.09 7.46 -10.05
N LEU A 133 -2.15 6.74 -10.36
CA LEU A 133 -2.66 6.58 -11.72
C LEU A 133 -3.97 7.36 -11.91
N ASP A 134 -4.35 7.59 -13.15
CA ASP A 134 -5.55 8.35 -13.52
C ASP A 134 -6.87 7.58 -13.27
N ASP A 135 -6.81 6.28 -12.99
CA ASP A 135 -7.94 5.43 -12.59
C ASP A 135 -8.09 5.27 -11.06
N GLU A 136 -7.47 6.16 -10.27
CA GLU A 136 -7.42 6.14 -8.79
C GLU A 136 -6.60 4.99 -8.19
N THR A 137 -5.97 4.15 -9.01
CA THR A 137 -5.02 3.13 -8.55
C THR A 137 -3.72 3.76 -8.07
N TRP A 138 -3.12 3.17 -7.07
CA TRP A 138 -1.75 3.50 -6.68
C TRP A 138 -0.89 2.25 -6.60
N VAL A 139 0.39 2.43 -6.90
CA VAL A 139 1.40 1.39 -6.85
C VAL A 139 2.59 1.89 -6.05
N ALA A 140 3.12 1.08 -5.13
CA ALA A 140 4.36 1.40 -4.43
C ALA A 140 5.37 0.26 -4.55
N LEU A 141 6.62 0.62 -4.85
CA LEU A 141 7.74 -0.30 -4.97
C LEU A 141 8.72 -0.05 -3.82
N ARG A 142 8.99 -1.08 -3.04
CA ARG A 142 9.92 -1.03 -1.90
C ARG A 142 10.89 -2.21 -1.95
N PRO A 143 12.18 -1.98 -2.22
CA PRO A 143 13.19 -3.03 -2.12
C PRO A 143 13.38 -3.48 -0.67
N SER A 144 13.59 -4.78 -0.47
CA SER A 144 13.95 -5.34 0.82
C SER A 144 15.42 -4.99 1.15
N GLY A 145 15.68 -4.69 2.41
CA GLY A 145 17.05 -4.45 2.89
C GLY A 145 17.87 -5.72 3.13
N THR A 146 17.21 -6.88 3.23
CA THR A 146 17.84 -8.15 3.64
C THR A 146 17.78 -9.23 2.58
N GLU A 147 16.82 -9.16 1.66
CA GLU A 147 16.55 -10.16 0.63
C GLU A 147 16.52 -9.52 -0.76
N PRO A 148 16.89 -10.26 -1.83
CA PRO A 148 16.85 -9.74 -3.19
C PRO A 148 15.41 -9.73 -3.75
N VAL A 149 14.51 -9.01 -3.10
CA VAL A 149 13.11 -8.87 -3.48
C VAL A 149 12.66 -7.41 -3.45
N ILE A 150 11.81 -7.03 -4.39
CA ILE A 150 11.06 -5.78 -4.35
C ILE A 150 9.62 -6.12 -3.97
N LYS A 151 9.13 -5.57 -2.87
CA LYS A 151 7.71 -5.63 -2.54
C LYS A 151 6.97 -4.61 -3.39
N ALA A 152 6.04 -5.08 -4.20
CA ALA A 152 5.11 -4.28 -4.98
C ALA A 152 3.76 -4.26 -4.28
N TYR A 153 3.33 -3.09 -3.85
CA TYR A 153 2.02 -2.85 -3.25
C TYR A 153 1.12 -2.24 -4.32
N VAL A 154 -0.08 -2.74 -4.43
CA VAL A 154 -1.11 -2.21 -5.34
C VAL A 154 -2.35 -1.93 -4.55
N GLY A 155 -2.88 -0.72 -4.66
CA GLY A 155 -4.18 -0.35 -4.09
C GLY A 155 -5.11 0.16 -5.18
N VAL A 156 -6.29 -0.44 -5.27
CA VAL A 156 -7.34 -0.08 -6.23
C VAL A 156 -8.61 0.35 -5.50
N ASN A 157 -9.42 1.17 -6.14
CA ASN A 157 -10.74 1.53 -5.66
C ASN A 157 -11.78 1.21 -6.74
N LYS A 158 -12.66 0.24 -6.49
CA LYS A 158 -13.68 -0.24 -7.45
C LYS A 158 -15.04 -0.33 -6.76
N LYS A 159 -16.08 -0.62 -7.53
CA LYS A 159 -17.46 -0.68 -7.02
C LYS A 159 -17.77 -1.96 -6.24
N ASP A 160 -17.12 -3.06 -6.58
CA ASP A 160 -17.33 -4.38 -6.01
C ASP A 160 -16.00 -5.12 -5.85
N ILE A 161 -16.02 -6.16 -5.01
CA ILE A 161 -14.82 -6.90 -4.64
C ILE A 161 -14.23 -7.69 -5.80
N GLU A 162 -15.06 -8.30 -6.64
CA GLU A 162 -14.61 -9.12 -7.77
C GLU A 162 -13.83 -8.28 -8.79
N THR A 163 -14.37 -7.10 -9.11
CA THR A 163 -13.70 -6.13 -10.00
C THR A 163 -12.41 -5.59 -9.36
N ALA A 164 -12.41 -5.38 -8.04
CA ALA A 164 -11.23 -4.90 -7.33
C ALA A 164 -10.09 -5.94 -7.30
N GLU A 165 -10.41 -7.20 -6.99
CA GLU A 165 -9.46 -8.31 -6.98
C GLU A 165 -8.81 -8.48 -8.35
N LYS A 166 -9.63 -8.60 -9.40
CA LYS A 166 -9.16 -8.74 -10.77
C LYS A 166 -8.25 -7.58 -11.19
N ALA A 167 -8.67 -6.34 -10.93
CA ALA A 167 -7.86 -5.16 -11.28
C ALA A 167 -6.52 -5.17 -10.53
N ALA A 168 -6.51 -5.50 -9.24
CA ALA A 168 -5.29 -5.55 -8.45
C ALA A 168 -4.31 -6.62 -8.96
N GLU A 169 -4.80 -7.81 -9.34
CA GLU A 169 -4.00 -8.88 -9.94
C GLU A 169 -3.39 -8.46 -11.28
N GLU A 170 -4.17 -7.83 -12.16
CA GLU A 170 -3.69 -7.31 -13.44
C GLU A 170 -2.55 -6.30 -13.28
N TYR A 171 -2.64 -5.40 -12.29
CA TYR A 171 -1.56 -4.48 -11.94
C TYR A 171 -0.33 -5.20 -11.39
N GLN A 172 -0.51 -6.22 -10.54
CA GLN A 172 0.61 -7.01 -10.03
C GLN A 172 1.36 -7.72 -11.15
N ASP A 173 0.64 -8.28 -12.12
CA ASP A 173 1.25 -8.98 -13.25
C ASP A 173 1.99 -8.01 -14.17
N ALA A 174 1.47 -6.80 -14.38
CA ALA A 174 2.17 -5.76 -15.11
C ALA A 174 3.48 -5.35 -14.42
N LEU A 175 3.50 -5.28 -13.09
CA LEU A 175 4.69 -4.93 -12.30
C LEU A 175 5.73 -6.07 -12.25
N ALA A 176 5.30 -7.32 -12.35
CA ALA A 176 6.22 -8.47 -12.38
C ALA A 176 7.07 -8.52 -13.66
N ASN A 177 6.70 -7.78 -14.69
CA ASN A 177 7.38 -7.68 -15.98
C ASN A 177 8.26 -6.42 -16.15
N LEU A 178 8.56 -5.69 -15.05
CA LEU A 178 9.41 -4.49 -15.05
C LEU A 178 10.91 -4.79 -15.25
#